data_77b8c64ad01a39fb0f41e0a43cc40fe2
#
_entry.id   77b8c64ad01a39fb0f41e0a43cc40fe2
#
_cell.length_a   1.000
_cell.length_b   1.000
_cell.length_c   1.000
_cell.angle_alpha   90.00
_cell.angle_beta   90.00
_cell.angle_gamma   90.00
#
_symmetry.space_group_name_H-M   'P 1'
#
loop_
_entity.id
_entity.type
_entity.pdbx_description
1 polymer ?
#
loop_
_entity_poly.entity_id
_entity_poly.type
_entity_poly.pdbx_seq_one_letter_code
_entity_poly.pdbx_strand_id
1 'polypeptide(L)'
;MVRSSARVPKREKLHPYYDLAHVKELVADPEGHWVLRRALVTARVDFGWGIEDIRDAVRKLRLKHYCKTSECRTIPGEMVDYYKARGLKGEDIYLHFYVDLETGCLVIQSCHRLEE
;
A
#
# COMPACT_ATOMS: atom_id res chain seq x y z
N MET A 1 -3.16 -18.84 -29.12
CA MET A 1 -3.02 -18.48 -28.73
C MET A 1 -2.96 -17.85 -28.20
N VAL A 2 -3.15 -17.84 -28.10
CA VAL A 2 -2.95 -17.38 -27.42
C VAL A 2 -2.99 -16.64 -27.05
N ARG A 3 -3.08 -16.79 -27.08
CA ARG A 3 -3.04 -16.26 -26.45
C ARG A 3 -3.21 -15.54 -26.03
N SER A 4 -3.70 -15.58 -26.06
CA SER A 4 -3.92 -14.94 -25.48
C SER A 4 -3.80 -14.48 -24.79
N SER A 5 -4.11 -14.81 -24.85
CA SER A 5 -3.73 -14.56 -23.83
C SER A 5 -3.26 -13.39 -23.34
N ALA A 6 -2.95 -12.99 -23.62
CA ALA A 6 -2.20 -11.90 -23.23
C ALA A 6 -2.95 -10.71 -22.82
N ARG A 7 -4.10 -10.51 -23.21
CA ARG A 7 -4.74 -9.33 -22.84
C ARG A 7 -5.73 -9.46 -21.80
N VAL A 8 -6.30 -10.52 -21.77
CA VAL A 8 -7.25 -10.73 -20.78
C VAL A 8 -6.67 -10.64 -19.41
N PRO A 9 -5.53 -11.16 -19.22
CA PRO A 9 -4.91 -11.12 -17.94
C PRO A 9 -4.74 -9.76 -17.36
N LYS A 10 -4.93 -8.74 -18.16
CA LYS A 10 -4.82 -7.44 -17.68
C LYS A 10 -5.74 -7.15 -16.51
N ARG A 11 -6.92 -7.68 -16.59
CA ARG A 11 -7.86 -7.48 -15.53
C ARG A 11 -7.44 -8.19 -14.29
N GLU A 12 -6.84 -9.35 -14.44
CA GLU A 12 -6.39 -10.09 -13.30
C GLU A 12 -5.25 -9.42 -12.60
N LYS A 13 -4.52 -8.58 -13.32
CA LYS A 13 -3.44 -7.86 -12.71
C LYS A 13 -3.89 -6.73 -11.87
N LEU A 14 -5.17 -6.50 -11.79
CA LEU A 14 -5.69 -5.45 -10.93
C LEU A 14 -6.01 -5.96 -9.53
N HIS A 15 -5.45 -7.10 -9.17
CA HIS A 15 -5.60 -7.62 -7.82
C HIS A 15 -4.34 -7.34 -7.03
N PRO A 16 -4.47 -6.85 -5.81
CA PRO A 16 -3.30 -6.64 -4.96
C PRO A 16 -2.60 -7.96 -4.69
N TYR A 17 -1.31 -7.89 -4.52
CA TYR A 17 -0.53 -9.07 -4.15
C TYR A 17 -0.88 -9.54 -2.74
N TYR A 18 -1.08 -8.58 -1.81
CA TYR A 18 -1.47 -8.90 -0.45
C TYR A 18 -2.96 -8.66 -0.29
N ASP A 19 -3.64 -9.61 0.36
CA ASP A 19 -5.06 -9.50 0.63
C ASP A 19 -5.31 -8.26 1.48
N LEU A 20 -6.12 -7.34 0.99
CA LEU A 20 -6.34 -6.07 1.67
C LEU A 20 -6.98 -6.28 3.05
N ALA A 21 -7.85 -7.27 3.19
CA ALA A 21 -8.45 -7.54 4.48
C ALA A 21 -7.38 -7.93 5.50
N HIS A 22 -6.41 -8.73 5.07
CA HIS A 22 -5.31 -9.13 5.95
C HIS A 22 -4.43 -7.93 6.29
N VAL A 23 -4.17 -7.06 5.31
CA VAL A 23 -3.40 -5.84 5.54
C VAL A 23 -4.05 -5.00 6.62
N LYS A 24 -5.38 -4.89 6.57
CA LYS A 24 -6.10 -4.10 7.56
C LYS A 24 -6.03 -4.73 8.95
N GLU A 25 -6.02 -6.05 9.01
CA GLU A 25 -5.85 -6.73 10.29
C GLU A 25 -4.48 -6.43 10.88
N LEU A 26 -3.46 -6.43 10.03
CA LEU A 26 -2.10 -6.18 10.49
C LEU A 26 -1.93 -4.75 10.99
N VAL A 27 -2.56 -3.79 10.32
CA VAL A 27 -2.42 -2.39 10.73
C VAL A 27 -3.20 -2.12 12.03
N ALA A 28 -4.20 -2.94 12.32
CA ALA A 28 -4.96 -2.80 13.55
C ALA A 28 -4.22 -3.39 14.76
N ASP A 29 -3.25 -4.25 14.50
CA ASP A 29 -2.48 -4.90 15.55
C ASP A 29 -1.21 -4.09 15.80
N PRO A 30 -1.00 -3.56 17.01
CA PRO A 30 0.18 -2.74 17.28
C PRO A 30 1.49 -3.46 17.00
N GLU A 31 1.48 -4.80 17.06
CA GLU A 31 2.68 -5.57 16.80
C GLU A 31 2.69 -6.17 15.41
N GLY A 32 1.69 -5.89 14.61
CA GLY A 32 1.56 -6.45 13.27
C GLY A 32 2.12 -5.59 12.17
N HIS A 33 2.63 -4.41 12.50
CA HIS A 33 3.09 -3.50 11.46
C HIS A 33 4.07 -2.48 12.00
N TRP A 34 4.78 -1.85 11.07
CA TRP A 34 5.48 -0.62 11.42
C TRP A 34 5.51 0.30 10.20
N VAL A 35 5.72 1.58 10.49
CA VAL A 35 5.72 2.63 9.48
C VAL A 35 7.14 3.14 9.38
N LEU A 36 7.71 3.10 8.18
CA LEU A 36 9.08 3.56 8.00
C LEU A 36 9.16 5.07 8.21
N ARG A 37 10.31 5.52 8.67
CA ARG A 37 10.51 6.92 8.96
C ARG A 37 10.18 7.80 7.77
N ARG A 38 10.53 7.37 6.57
CA ARG A 38 10.24 8.13 5.37
C ARG A 38 8.75 8.40 5.21
N ALA A 39 7.93 7.38 5.49
CA ALA A 39 6.49 7.55 5.38
C ALA A 39 5.97 8.53 6.44
N LEU A 40 6.52 8.45 7.64
CA LEU A 40 6.11 9.38 8.70
C LEU A 40 6.44 10.81 8.34
N VAL A 41 7.64 11.03 7.81
CA VAL A 41 8.08 12.39 7.46
C VAL A 41 7.25 12.98 6.34
N THR A 42 7.05 12.22 5.25
CA THR A 42 6.32 12.77 4.12
C THR A 42 4.85 13.00 4.45
N ALA A 43 4.25 12.12 5.24
CA ALA A 43 2.85 12.31 5.62
C ALA A 43 2.69 13.56 6.50
N ARG A 44 3.66 13.81 7.36
CA ARG A 44 3.60 15.00 8.18
C ARG A 44 3.76 16.26 7.33
N VAL A 45 4.72 16.25 6.40
CA VAL A 45 4.96 17.42 5.56
C VAL A 45 3.79 17.69 4.64
N ASP A 46 3.27 16.64 4.01
CA ASP A 46 2.23 16.82 3.00
C ASP A 46 0.84 17.03 3.58
N PHE A 47 0.54 16.39 4.71
CA PHE A 47 -0.83 16.39 5.25
C PHE A 47 -0.92 16.88 6.69
N GLY A 48 0.19 17.02 7.37
CA GLY A 48 0.16 17.32 8.80
C GLY A 48 -0.22 16.12 9.63
N TRP A 49 -0.02 14.92 9.10
CA TRP A 49 -0.47 13.67 9.72
C TRP A 49 0.56 13.09 10.68
N GLY A 50 0.06 12.44 11.74
CA GLY A 50 0.87 11.60 12.59
C GLY A 50 0.67 10.15 12.22
N ILE A 51 1.26 9.26 13.01
CA ILE A 51 1.21 7.83 12.71
C ILE A 51 -0.21 7.28 12.73
N GLU A 52 -1.07 7.80 13.63
CA GLU A 52 -2.44 7.31 13.69
C GLU A 52 -3.23 7.64 12.43
N ASP A 53 -2.91 8.77 11.80
CA ASP A 53 -3.58 9.15 10.56
C ASP A 53 -3.19 8.19 9.45
N ILE A 54 -1.93 7.76 9.43
CA ILE A 54 -1.46 6.80 8.43
C ILE A 54 -2.16 5.46 8.63
N ARG A 55 -2.24 5.00 9.88
CA ARG A 55 -2.93 3.76 10.20
C ARG A 55 -4.38 3.82 9.77
N ASP A 56 -5.03 4.94 10.04
CA ASP A 56 -6.43 5.12 9.70
C ASP A 56 -6.62 5.14 8.18
N ALA A 57 -5.68 5.75 7.45
CA ALA A 57 -5.74 5.76 6.00
C ALA A 57 -5.67 4.34 5.44
N VAL A 58 -4.78 3.50 5.97
CA VAL A 58 -4.68 2.12 5.52
C VAL A 58 -5.97 1.37 5.80
N ARG A 59 -6.57 1.59 6.98
CA ARG A 59 -7.84 0.95 7.32
C ARG A 59 -8.95 1.34 6.37
N LYS A 60 -8.89 2.54 5.81
CA LYS A 60 -9.93 3.05 4.92
C LYS A 60 -9.68 2.73 3.45
N LEU A 61 -8.57 2.12 3.11
CA LEU A 61 -8.31 1.75 1.73
C LEU A 61 -9.35 0.77 1.22
N ARG A 62 -9.65 0.86 -0.06
CA ARG A 62 -10.58 -0.04 -0.72
C ARG A 62 -9.90 -0.58 -1.96
N LEU A 63 -10.42 -1.69 -2.48
CA LEU A 63 -9.81 -2.31 -3.66
C LEU A 63 -9.79 -1.36 -4.84
N LYS A 64 -10.75 -0.46 -4.94
CA LYS A 64 -10.75 0.50 -6.05
C LYS A 64 -9.56 1.44 -6.02
N HIS A 65 -8.87 1.54 -4.89
CA HIS A 65 -7.71 2.40 -4.79
C HIS A 65 -6.43 1.71 -5.24
N TYR A 66 -6.48 0.41 -5.45
CA TYR A 66 -5.30 -0.34 -5.86
C TYR A 66 -4.78 0.14 -7.20
N CYS A 67 -3.47 0.29 -7.31
CA CYS A 67 -2.84 0.81 -8.50
C CYS A 67 -2.02 -0.26 -9.23
N LYS A 68 -1.05 -0.82 -8.52
CA LYS A 68 -0.16 -1.78 -9.16
C LYS A 68 0.66 -2.52 -8.11
N THR A 69 1.34 -3.57 -8.54
CA THR A 69 2.29 -4.31 -7.72
C THR A 69 3.62 -4.32 -8.47
N SER A 70 4.72 -4.13 -7.75
CA SER A 70 6.02 -4.28 -8.37
C SER A 70 6.99 -4.86 -7.35
N GLU A 71 8.08 -5.42 -7.85
CA GLU A 71 9.07 -6.03 -6.98
C GLU A 71 9.87 -4.95 -6.26
N CYS A 72 10.17 -5.18 -5.00
CA CYS A 72 10.94 -4.23 -4.20
C CYS A 72 12.37 -4.19 -4.72
N ARG A 73 12.92 -2.99 -4.88
CA ARG A 73 14.25 -2.85 -5.42
C ARG A 73 15.33 -3.33 -4.49
N THR A 74 15.13 -3.15 -3.20
CA THR A 74 16.15 -3.44 -2.21
C THR A 74 16.05 -4.81 -1.60
N ILE A 75 14.90 -5.46 -1.73
CA ILE A 75 14.69 -6.80 -1.16
C ILE A 75 14.18 -7.69 -2.26
N PRO A 76 15.06 -8.47 -2.90
CA PRO A 76 14.64 -9.33 -4.01
C PRO A 76 13.54 -10.28 -3.59
N GLY A 77 12.55 -10.43 -4.44
CA GLY A 77 11.44 -11.32 -4.17
C GLY A 77 10.33 -10.71 -3.33
N GLU A 78 10.55 -9.53 -2.75
CA GLU A 78 9.54 -8.87 -1.94
C GLU A 78 8.67 -8.02 -2.85
N MET A 79 7.37 -8.28 -2.84
CA MET A 79 6.44 -7.54 -3.70
C MET A 79 5.84 -6.38 -2.92
N VAL A 80 5.62 -5.27 -3.63
CA VAL A 80 5.09 -4.04 -3.01
C VAL A 80 3.80 -3.68 -3.73
N ASP A 81 2.74 -3.44 -2.96
CA ASP A 81 1.47 -2.99 -3.49
C ASP A 81 1.36 -1.48 -3.36
N TYR A 82 0.94 -0.83 -4.44
CA TYR A 82 0.79 0.61 -4.54
C TYR A 82 -0.68 0.98 -4.64
N TYR A 83 -1.09 1.97 -3.86
CA TYR A 83 -2.47 2.45 -3.83
C TYR A 83 -2.51 3.95 -4.08
N LYS A 84 -3.49 4.38 -4.88
CA LYS A 84 -3.76 5.79 -5.12
C LYS A 84 -5.18 6.04 -4.63
N ALA A 85 -5.32 6.81 -3.57
CA ALA A 85 -6.62 7.03 -2.96
C ALA A 85 -6.96 8.51 -2.99
N ARG A 86 -7.95 8.87 -3.81
CA ARG A 86 -8.38 10.25 -3.90
C ARG A 86 -9.50 10.48 -2.93
N GLY A 87 -9.42 11.62 -2.23
CA GLY A 87 -10.46 12.00 -1.28
C GLY A 87 -10.53 11.16 -0.04
N LEU A 88 -9.45 10.45 0.28
CA LEU A 88 -9.43 9.61 1.46
C LEU A 88 -8.99 10.47 2.64
N LYS A 89 -9.84 10.58 3.67
CA LYS A 89 -9.63 11.48 4.79
C LYS A 89 -9.47 12.92 4.31
N GLY A 90 -10.10 13.26 3.16
CA GLY A 90 -10.01 14.59 2.62
C GLY A 90 -8.75 14.89 1.84
N GLU A 91 -7.92 13.89 1.59
CA GLU A 91 -6.65 14.08 0.90
C GLU A 91 -6.51 13.12 -0.26
N ASP A 92 -5.64 13.46 -1.20
CA ASP A 92 -5.30 12.58 -2.31
C ASP A 92 -3.95 11.95 -1.98
N ILE A 93 -3.94 10.65 -1.80
CA ILE A 93 -2.84 9.95 -1.14
C ILE A 93 -2.23 8.89 -2.03
N TYR A 94 -0.91 8.80 -2.00
CA TYR A 94 -0.16 7.71 -2.61
C TYR A 94 0.48 6.92 -1.49
N LEU A 95 0.12 5.63 -1.41
CA LEU A 95 0.59 4.74 -0.36
C LEU A 95 1.18 3.50 -0.98
N HIS A 96 2.29 3.00 -0.41
CA HIS A 96 2.70 1.66 -0.79
C HIS A 96 3.32 0.94 0.39
N PHE A 97 3.18 -0.37 0.37
CA PHE A 97 3.57 -1.21 1.50
C PHE A 97 3.80 -2.64 1.04
N TYR A 98 4.37 -3.44 1.93
CA TYR A 98 4.53 -4.87 1.70
C TYR A 98 4.39 -5.60 3.04
N VAL A 99 4.21 -6.92 2.97
CA VAL A 99 4.21 -7.74 4.17
C VAL A 99 5.52 -8.49 4.16
N ASP A 100 6.31 -8.29 5.21
CA ASP A 100 7.64 -8.89 5.30
C ASP A 100 7.52 -10.40 5.40
N LEU A 101 8.26 -11.11 4.57
CA LEU A 101 8.17 -12.57 4.50
C LEU A 101 8.63 -13.26 5.78
N GLU A 102 9.59 -12.66 6.47
CA GLU A 102 10.13 -13.30 7.67
C GLU A 102 9.31 -13.04 8.90
N THR A 103 8.82 -11.84 9.08
CA THR A 103 8.11 -11.49 10.29
C THR A 103 6.60 -11.56 10.14
N GLY A 104 6.11 -11.53 8.91
CA GLY A 104 4.68 -11.45 8.66
C GLY A 104 4.08 -10.11 8.96
N CYS A 105 4.91 -9.10 9.23
CA CYS A 105 4.42 -7.77 9.56
C CYS A 105 4.25 -6.91 8.33
N LEU A 106 3.27 -6.04 8.38
CA LEU A 106 3.06 -5.04 7.35
C LEU A 106 4.09 -3.94 7.51
N VAL A 107 4.74 -3.55 6.42
CA VAL A 107 5.71 -2.45 6.43
C VAL A 107 5.19 -1.36 5.50
N ILE A 108 4.81 -0.23 6.08
CA ILE A 108 4.30 0.90 5.30
C ILE A 108 5.51 1.73 4.90
N GLN A 109 5.84 1.70 3.60
CA GLN A 109 7.04 2.32 3.09
C GLN A 109 6.87 3.78 2.77
N SER A 110 5.70 4.18 2.31
CA SER A 110 5.52 5.53 1.81
C SER A 110 4.07 5.96 1.96
N CYS A 111 3.89 7.22 2.30
CA CYS A 111 2.57 7.83 2.40
C CYS A 111 2.76 9.31 2.13
N HIS A 112 2.37 9.74 0.93
CA HIS A 112 2.58 11.13 0.55
C HIS A 112 1.49 11.59 -0.40
N ARG A 113 1.52 12.87 -0.75
CA ARG A 113 0.51 13.44 -1.63
C ARG A 113 0.62 12.82 -3.01
N LEU A 114 -0.53 12.48 -3.56
CA LEU A 114 -0.60 11.97 -4.91
C LEU A 114 -0.31 13.11 -5.86
N GLU A 115 0.70 12.93 -6.71
CA GLU A 115 1.09 13.94 -7.67
C GLU A 115 0.84 13.41 -9.06
N GLU A 116 0.25 14.24 -9.89
CA GLU A 116 0.02 13.87 -11.29
C GLU A 116 0.18 15.04 -12.20
#